data_40bad8a20d99ec6a9b1e95bfecd0df53
#
_entry.id   40bad8a20d99ec6a9b1e95bfecd0df53
#
_cell.length_a   1.000
_cell.length_b   1.000
_cell.length_c   1.000
_cell.angle_alpha   90.00
_cell.angle_beta   90.00
_cell.angle_gamma   90.00
#
_symmetry.space_group_name_H-M   'P 1'
#
loop_
_entity.id
_entity.type
_entity.pdbx_description
1 polymer ?
#
loop_
_entity_poly.entity_id
_entity_poly.type
_entity_poly.pdbx_seq_one_letter_code
_entity_poly.pdbx_strand_id
1 'polypeptide(L)' 'MSDATLLDGVIGGLEQARRRLLRVAPRSSHPRKVAAIVKETEGLLAKLQALRAEGAGREPEAN' A
#
# COMPACT_ATOMS: atom_id res chain seq x y z
N MET A 1 -9.03 -15.62 10.03
CA MET A 1 -8.71 -14.23 9.73
C MET A 1 -9.25 -13.89 8.34
N SER A 2 -9.96 -12.80 8.19
CA SER A 2 -10.52 -12.45 6.89
C SER A 2 -9.48 -11.83 5.97
N ASP A 3 -9.72 -11.89 4.66
CA ASP A 3 -8.85 -11.28 3.68
C ASP A 3 -8.74 -9.77 3.91
N ALA A 4 -9.85 -9.14 4.30
CA ALA A 4 -9.85 -7.70 4.58
C ALA A 4 -8.86 -7.35 5.70
N THR A 5 -8.81 -8.16 6.76
CA THR A 5 -7.88 -7.94 7.87
C THR A 5 -6.42 -8.09 7.41
N LEU A 6 -6.16 -9.12 6.61
CA LEU A 6 -4.82 -9.34 6.07
C LEU A 6 -4.40 -8.19 5.16
N LEU A 7 -5.30 -7.74 4.30
CA LEU A 7 -5.04 -6.63 3.39
C LEU A 7 -4.81 -5.33 4.16
N ASP A 8 -5.57 -5.09 5.23
CA ASP A 8 -5.36 -3.91 6.07
C ASP A 8 -3.94 -3.87 6.64
N GLY A 9 -3.44 -5.03 7.08
CA GLY A 9 -2.08 -5.12 7.60
C GLY A 9 -1.03 -4.78 6.54
N VAL A 10 -1.21 -5.31 5.34
CA VAL A 10 -0.30 -5.04 4.23
C VAL A 10 -0.37 -3.56 3.82
N ILE A 11 -1.56 -3.01 3.70
CA ILE A 11 -1.75 -1.61 3.33
C ILE A 11 -1.07 -0.70 4.36
N GLY A 12 -1.30 -0.95 5.65
CA GLY A 12 -0.67 -0.17 6.71
C GLY A 12 0.85 -0.24 6.65
N GLY A 13 1.41 -1.44 6.40
CA GLY A 13 2.84 -1.61 6.27
C GLY A 13 3.42 -0.85 5.09
N LEU A 14 2.73 -0.88 3.95
CA LEU A 14 3.17 -0.15 2.77
C LEU A 14 3.08 1.37 2.98
N GLU A 15 2.05 1.84 3.67
CA GLU A 15 1.93 3.26 3.98
C GLU A 15 3.08 3.74 4.86
N GLN A 16 3.46 2.96 5.85
CA GLN A 16 4.60 3.28 6.69
C GLN A 16 5.90 3.26 5.90
N ALA A 17 6.08 2.26 5.04
CA ALA A 17 7.25 2.17 4.18
C ALA A 17 7.35 3.40 3.27
N ARG A 18 6.22 3.82 2.70
CA ARG A 18 6.18 5.01 1.86
C ARG A 18 6.62 6.26 2.62
N ARG A 19 6.12 6.44 3.84
CA ARG A 19 6.50 7.59 4.67
C ARG A 19 7.99 7.59 4.96
N ARG A 20 8.55 6.41 5.26
CA ARG A 20 9.99 6.30 5.52
C ARG A 20 10.80 6.62 4.27
N LEU A 21 10.35 6.15 3.11
CA LEU A 21 11.01 6.45 1.85
C LEU A 21 10.99 7.94 1.56
N LEU A 22 9.88 8.61 1.84
CA LEU A 22 9.78 10.06 1.65
C LEU A 22 10.76 10.83 2.54
N ARG A 23 11.04 10.33 3.73
CA ARG A 23 12.03 10.95 4.63
C ARG A 23 13.46 10.70 4.14
N VAL A 24 13.70 9.54 3.57
CA VAL A 24 15.03 9.14 3.11
C VAL A 24 15.39 9.81 1.79
N ALA A 25 14.40 10.05 0.93
CA ALA A 25 14.63 10.54 -0.42
C ALA A 25 15.55 11.77 -0.49
N PRO A 26 15.33 12.84 0.31
CA PRO A 26 16.20 14.02 0.23
C PRO A 26 17.63 13.76 0.65
N ARG A 27 17.86 12.72 1.46
CA ARG A 27 19.19 12.37 1.97
C ARG A 27 19.85 11.28 1.16
N SER A 28 19.12 10.67 0.25
CA SER A 28 19.65 9.57 -0.55
C SER A 28 20.60 10.06 -1.62
N SER A 29 21.58 9.24 -1.95
CA SER A 29 22.45 9.51 -3.10
C SER A 29 21.74 9.27 -4.43
N HIS A 30 20.54 8.67 -4.38
CA HIS A 30 19.74 8.38 -5.59
C HIS A 30 18.30 8.85 -5.39
N PRO A 31 18.07 10.17 -5.21
CA PRO A 31 16.74 10.66 -4.87
C PRO A 31 15.67 10.36 -5.93
N ARG A 32 16.06 10.37 -7.21
CA ARG A 32 15.11 10.07 -8.28
C ARG A 32 14.67 8.63 -8.26
N LYS A 33 15.59 7.72 -7.96
CA LYS A 33 15.27 6.30 -7.86
C LYS A 33 14.34 6.03 -6.68
N VAL A 34 14.61 6.68 -5.55
CA VAL A 34 13.75 6.57 -4.38
C VAL A 34 12.35 7.12 -4.68
N ALA A 35 12.27 8.26 -5.37
CA ALA A 35 10.99 8.84 -5.75
C ALA A 35 10.20 7.89 -6.67
N ALA A 36 10.87 7.20 -7.59
CA ALA A 36 10.23 6.23 -8.45
C ALA A 36 9.65 5.06 -7.64
N ILE A 37 10.40 4.59 -6.64
CA ILE A 37 9.94 3.52 -5.76
C ILE A 37 8.71 3.97 -4.97
N VAL A 38 8.70 5.22 -4.50
CA VAL A 38 7.54 5.78 -3.81
C VAL A 38 6.31 5.74 -4.72
N LYS A 39 6.46 6.13 -5.98
CA LYS A 39 5.35 6.09 -6.93
C LYS A 39 4.84 4.67 -7.14
N GLU A 40 5.73 3.71 -7.27
CA GLU A 40 5.34 2.31 -7.41
C GLU A 40 4.58 1.83 -6.17
N THR A 41 5.05 2.22 -4.99
CA THR A 41 4.37 1.87 -3.75
C THR A 41 2.97 2.46 -3.69
N GLU A 42 2.81 3.71 -4.12
CA GLU A 42 1.50 4.36 -4.19
C GLU A 42 0.55 3.62 -5.14
N GLY A 43 1.08 3.17 -6.28
CA GLY A 43 0.31 2.37 -7.22
C GLY A 43 -0.16 1.05 -6.62
N LEU A 44 0.74 0.37 -5.90
CA LEU A 44 0.39 -0.87 -5.21
C LEU A 44 -0.66 -0.63 -4.12
N LEU A 45 -0.51 0.46 -3.36
CA LEU A 45 -1.51 0.82 -2.35
C LEU A 45 -2.89 1.00 -2.96
N ALA A 46 -2.96 1.72 -4.09
CA ALA A 46 -4.23 1.93 -4.77
C ALA A 46 -4.87 0.60 -5.19
N LYS A 47 -4.07 -0.31 -5.73
CA LYS A 47 -4.56 -1.63 -6.13
C LYS A 47 -5.04 -2.45 -4.95
N LEU A 48 -4.31 -2.42 -3.85
CA LEU A 48 -4.69 -3.15 -2.65
C LEU A 48 -5.96 -2.60 -2.03
N GLN A 49 -6.11 -1.28 -2.02
CA GLN A 49 -7.31 -0.64 -1.51
C GLN A 49 -8.53 -0.99 -2.36
N ALA A 50 -8.36 -1.03 -3.68
CA ALA A 50 -9.42 -1.44 -4.58
C ALA A 50 -9.81 -2.90 -4.34
N LEU A 51 -8.83 -3.77 -4.17
CA LEU A 51 -9.07 -5.18 -3.90
C LEU A 51 -9.80 -5.38 -2.57
N ARG A 52 -9.38 -4.63 -1.55
CA ARG A 52 -10.04 -4.67 -0.26
C ARG A 52 -11.50 -4.23 -0.35
N ALA A 53 -11.76 -3.18 -1.11
CA ALA A 53 -13.12 -2.68 -1.31
C ALA A 53 -13.99 -3.72 -2.02
N GLU A 54 -13.44 -4.43 -3.00
CA GLU A 54 -14.16 -5.51 -3.68
C GLU A 54 -14.48 -6.63 -2.72
N GLY A 55 -13.52 -7.03 -1.90
CA GLY A 55 -13.72 -8.07 -0.91
C GLY A 55 -14.81 -7.70 0.08
N ALA A 56 -14.78 -6.47 0.57
CA ALA A 56 -15.80 -5.99 1.50
C ALA A 56 -17.19 -5.99 0.86
N GLY A 57 -17.25 -5.62 -0.42
CA GLY A 57 -18.52 -5.62 -1.14
C GLY A 57 -19.08 -7.02 -1.37
N ARG A 58 -18.23 -8.01 -1.40
CA ARG A 58 -18.64 -9.40 -1.64
C ARG A 58 -18.98 -10.17 -0.39
N GLU A 59 -18.46 -9.75 0.74
CA GLU A 59 -18.65 -10.50 1.99
C GLU A 59 -20.10 -10.83 2.31
N PRO A 60 -21.03 -9.88 2.21
CA PRO A 60 -22.44 -10.21 2.51
C PRO A 60 -23.03 -11.25 1.59
N GLU A 61 -22.50 -11.36 0.39
CA GLU A 61 -23.02 -12.30 -0.59
C GLU A 61 -22.48 -13.71 -0.38
N ALA A 62 -21.35 -13.81 0.26
CA ALA A 62 -20.74 -15.11 0.52
C ALA A 62 -21.59 -15.98 1.42
N ASN A 63 -22.58 -15.42 2.04
CA ASN A 63 -23.52 -16.14 2.89
C ASN A 63 -24.79 -16.54 2.15
#